data_9aa5c6090a58709f5a53444463945d62
#
_entry.id   9aa5c6090a58709f5a53444463945d62
#
_cell.length_a   1.000
_cell.length_b   1.000
_cell.length_c   1.000
_cell.angle_alpha   90.00
_cell.angle_beta   90.00
_cell.angle_gamma   90.00
#
_symmetry.space_group_name_H-M   'P 1'
#
loop_
_entity.id
_entity.type
_entity.pdbx_description
1 polymer ?
#
loop_
_entity_poly.entity_id
_entity_poly.type
_entity_poly.pdbx_seq_one_letter_code
_entity_poly.pdbx_strand_id
1 'polypeptide(L)'
;MMFEVCEADAVYSVYYQGRPIKIRRRNLAQKYPNSKYNKVSFPEPGHAFNLAERLNQRFNTTEFTVIRLSGGRTIEEITPDY
;
A
#
# COMPACT_ATOMS: atom_id res chain seq x y z
N MET A 1 -20.91 -8.20 -16.26
CA MET A 1 -19.50 -7.84 -16.06
C MET A 1 -18.64 -9.09 -16.15
N MET A 2 -17.57 -8.99 -16.89
CA MET A 2 -16.65 -10.11 -17.08
C MET A 2 -15.32 -9.79 -16.41
N PHE A 3 -14.76 -10.74 -15.67
CA PHE A 3 -13.43 -10.58 -15.08
C PHE A 3 -12.42 -11.36 -15.87
N GLU A 4 -11.27 -10.78 -16.04
CA GLU A 4 -10.15 -11.40 -16.72
C GLU A 4 -8.94 -11.35 -15.78
N VAL A 5 -8.29 -12.49 -15.58
CA VAL A 5 -7.11 -12.56 -14.72
C VAL A 5 -5.87 -12.48 -15.60
N CYS A 6 -5.09 -11.44 -15.36
CA CYS A 6 -3.84 -11.23 -16.06
C CYS A 6 -2.68 -11.38 -15.10
N GLU A 7 -1.55 -11.84 -15.61
CA GLU A 7 -0.35 -12.00 -14.83
C GLU A 7 0.35 -10.66 -14.65
N ALA A 8 0.84 -10.40 -13.44
CA ALA A 8 1.67 -9.25 -13.13
C ALA A 8 3.12 -9.72 -12.92
N ASP A 9 4.09 -8.87 -13.28
CA ASP A 9 5.50 -9.21 -13.13
C ASP A 9 5.97 -9.14 -11.67
N ALA A 10 5.33 -8.30 -10.87
CA ALA A 10 5.68 -8.08 -9.48
C ALA A 10 4.57 -7.31 -8.79
N VAL A 11 4.72 -7.09 -7.51
CA VAL A 11 3.91 -6.15 -6.73
C VAL A 11 4.79 -4.96 -6.38
N TYR A 12 4.25 -3.76 -6.57
CA TYR A 12 4.97 -2.51 -6.28
C TYR A 12 4.32 -1.87 -5.06
N SER A 13 5.10 -1.67 -4.02
CA SER A 13 4.58 -1.18 -2.75
C SER A 13 5.29 0.09 -2.31
N VAL A 14 4.55 0.99 -1.68
CA VAL A 14 5.13 2.19 -1.11
C VAL A 14 5.64 1.88 0.28
N TYR A 15 6.91 2.20 0.50
CA TYR A 15 7.59 2.02 1.77
C TYR A 15 7.98 3.39 2.32
N TYR A 16 8.14 3.47 3.61
CA TYR A 16 8.66 4.65 4.29
C TYR A 16 9.92 4.27 5.07
N GLN A 17 11.02 4.93 4.76
CA GLN A 17 12.32 4.65 5.39
C GLN A 17 12.69 3.16 5.30
N GLY A 18 12.42 2.54 4.15
CA GLY A 18 12.75 1.15 3.90
C GLY A 18 11.86 0.13 4.61
N ARG A 19 10.73 0.55 5.16
CA ARG A 19 9.81 -0.32 5.87
C ARG A 19 8.43 -0.32 5.23
N PRO A 20 7.72 -1.46 5.22
CA PRO A 20 6.35 -1.49 4.73
C PRO A 20 5.44 -0.66 5.60
N ILE A 21 4.42 -0.05 4.99
CA ILE A 21 3.53 0.88 5.67
C ILE A 21 2.07 0.50 5.46
N LYS A 22 1.24 1.05 6.32
CA LYS A 22 -0.21 1.14 6.15
C LYS A 22 -0.59 2.60 6.18
N ILE A 23 -1.58 2.98 5.37
CA ILE A 23 -2.13 4.32 5.42
C ILE A 23 -3.55 4.22 5.95
N ARG A 24 -3.77 4.83 7.10
CA ARG A 24 -5.08 4.85 7.72
C ARG A 24 -5.68 6.25 7.62
N ARG A 25 -6.90 6.31 7.12
CA ARG A 25 -7.66 7.56 7.08
C ARG A 25 -8.67 7.56 8.20
N ARG A 26 -8.79 8.68 8.87
CA ARG A 26 -9.73 8.87 9.98
C ARG A 26 -10.55 10.13 9.73
N ASN A 27 -11.84 10.03 9.92
CA ASN A 27 -12.71 11.20 9.92
C ASN A 27 -12.96 11.60 11.37
N LEU A 28 -12.25 12.64 11.80
CA LEU A 28 -12.33 13.10 13.18
C LEU A 28 -13.63 13.83 13.50
N ALA A 29 -14.43 14.17 12.49
CA ALA A 29 -15.71 14.82 12.67
C ALA A 29 -16.82 13.84 13.09
N GLN A 30 -16.60 12.55 12.93
CA GLN A 30 -17.58 11.53 13.31
C GLN A 30 -17.43 11.15 14.77
N LYS A 31 -18.56 10.91 15.42
CA LYS A 31 -18.59 10.51 16.83
C LYS A 31 -17.92 9.15 17.04
N TYR A 32 -18.11 8.23 16.11
CA TYR A 32 -17.50 6.91 16.11
C TYR A 32 -16.78 6.71 14.78
N PRO A 33 -15.60 7.30 14.62
CA PRO A 33 -14.91 7.24 13.36
C PRO A 33 -14.44 5.82 13.04
N ASN A 34 -14.82 5.34 11.86
CA ASN A 34 -14.28 4.10 11.33
C ASN A 34 -12.96 4.40 10.63
N SER A 35 -11.94 3.62 10.97
CA SER A 35 -10.66 3.72 10.28
C SER A 35 -10.74 3.00 8.95
N LYS A 36 -10.32 3.67 7.89
CA LYS A 36 -10.22 3.08 6.56
C LYS A 36 -8.77 3.06 6.13
N TYR A 37 -8.36 1.98 5.48
CA TYR A 37 -7.01 1.84 4.98
C TYR A 37 -6.97 2.07 3.49
N ASN A 38 -6.01 2.86 3.05
CA ASN A 38 -5.73 3.04 1.64
C ASN A 38 -4.83 1.91 1.15
N LYS A 39 -5.00 1.58 -0.11
CA LYS A 39 -4.14 0.63 -0.79
C LYS A 39 -2.74 1.22 -0.94
N VAL A 40 -1.71 0.46 -0.60
CA VAL A 40 -0.31 0.88 -0.71
C VAL A 40 0.51 -0.04 -1.61
N SER A 41 -0.09 -1.12 -2.12
CA SER A 41 0.58 -2.09 -2.98
C SER A 41 -0.22 -2.27 -4.26
N PHE A 42 0.46 -2.35 -5.39
CA PHE A 42 -0.16 -2.32 -6.71
C PHE A 42 0.55 -3.27 -7.66
N PRO A 43 -0.17 -3.89 -8.61
CA PRO A 43 0.48 -4.67 -9.67
C PRO A 43 1.17 -3.78 -10.72
N GLU A 44 0.88 -2.47 -10.72
CA GLU A 44 1.42 -1.52 -11.69
C GLU A 44 2.32 -0.51 -10.98
N PRO A 45 3.56 -0.30 -11.49
CA PRO A 45 4.47 0.63 -10.81
C PRO A 45 4.00 2.08 -10.83
N GLY A 46 3.30 2.49 -11.87
CA GLY A 46 2.82 3.88 -11.99
C GLY A 46 1.95 4.31 -10.83
N HIS A 47 1.06 3.45 -10.38
CA HIS A 47 0.19 3.76 -9.25
C HIS A 47 0.98 3.91 -7.95
N ALA A 48 2.00 3.07 -7.76
CA ALA A 48 2.85 3.15 -6.58
C ALA A 48 3.66 4.45 -6.58
N PHE A 49 4.24 4.80 -7.72
CA PHE A 49 5.01 6.06 -7.84
C PHE A 49 4.14 7.28 -7.60
N ASN A 50 2.92 7.29 -8.13
CA ASN A 50 2.00 8.40 -7.91
C ASN A 50 1.66 8.55 -6.42
N LEU A 51 1.44 7.46 -5.74
CA LEU A 51 1.15 7.49 -4.31
C LEU A 51 2.35 7.99 -3.51
N ALA A 52 3.54 7.45 -3.80
CA ALA A 52 4.76 7.86 -3.11
C ALA A 52 5.02 9.36 -3.28
N GLU A 53 4.85 9.88 -4.50
CA GLU A 53 5.01 11.29 -4.79
C GLU A 53 4.04 12.16 -3.99
N ARG A 54 2.75 11.77 -3.95
CA ARG A 54 1.76 12.51 -3.18
C ARG A 54 2.06 12.52 -1.70
N LEU A 55 2.53 11.40 -1.16
CA LEU A 55 2.90 11.31 0.26
C LEU A 55 4.14 12.16 0.56
N ASN A 56 5.13 12.12 -0.32
CA ASN A 56 6.32 12.94 -0.17
C ASN A 56 5.97 14.44 -0.16
N GLN A 57 5.07 14.86 -1.04
CA GLN A 57 4.61 16.25 -1.06
C GLN A 57 3.82 16.60 0.19
N ARG A 58 2.91 15.74 0.60
CA ARG A 58 2.04 15.99 1.75
C ARG A 58 2.81 16.09 3.06
N PHE A 59 3.82 15.25 3.23
CA PHE A 59 4.61 15.22 4.47
C PHE A 59 5.95 15.93 4.33
N ASN A 60 6.17 16.60 3.21
CA ASN A 60 7.39 17.37 2.93
C ASN A 60 8.65 16.57 3.18
N THR A 61 8.76 15.42 2.53
CA THR A 61 9.87 14.49 2.68
C THR A 61 10.19 13.83 1.34
N THR A 62 11.27 13.09 1.28
CA THR A 62 11.64 12.24 0.13
C THR A 62 11.71 10.78 0.53
N GLU A 63 11.22 10.41 1.70
CA GLU A 63 11.46 9.10 2.30
C GLU A 63 10.41 8.06 1.93
N PHE A 64 9.34 8.44 1.22
CA PHE A 64 8.41 7.48 0.65
C PHE A 64 8.95 6.99 -0.68
N THR A 65 9.21 5.71 -0.78
CA THR A 65 9.83 5.09 -1.95
C THR A 65 8.99 3.92 -2.45
N VAL A 66 9.23 3.52 -3.68
CA VAL A 66 8.55 2.37 -4.27
C VAL A 66 9.51 1.19 -4.25
N ILE A 67 9.05 0.08 -3.71
CA ILE A 67 9.81 -1.16 -3.67
C ILE A 67 9.11 -2.17 -4.57
N ARG A 68 9.89 -2.79 -5.46
CA ARG A 68 9.42 -3.87 -6.30
C ARG A 68 9.59 -5.19 -5.54
N LEU A 69 8.48 -5.88 -5.34
CA LEU A 69 8.46 -7.14 -4.61
C LEU A 69 8.14 -8.27 -5.57
N SER A 70 9.05 -9.20 -5.70
CA SER A 70 8.86 -10.40 -6.50
C SER A 70 9.19 -11.61 -5.65
N GLY A 71 8.52 -12.73 -5.93
CA GLY A 71 8.66 -13.93 -5.14
C GLY A 71 7.78 -13.86 -3.89
N GLY A 72 8.17 -14.60 -2.89
CA GLY A 72 7.40 -14.73 -1.68
C GLY A 72 7.07 -16.19 -1.40
N ARG A 73 6.23 -16.40 -0.43
CA ARG A 73 5.77 -17.75 -0.10
C ARG A 73 4.27 -17.75 0.15
N THR A 74 3.63 -18.85 -0.16
CA THR A 74 2.23 -19.03 0.15
C THR A 74 2.06 -19.17 1.66
N ILE A 75 1.10 -18.43 2.18
CA ILE A 75 0.66 -18.62 3.55
C ILE A 75 -0.66 -19.38 3.52
N GLU A 76 -0.79 -20.38 4.36
CA GLU A 76 -1.99 -21.23 4.36
C GLU A 76 -2.98 -20.80 5.42
N GLU A 77 -2.50 -20.07 6.41
CA GLU A 77 -3.31 -19.66 7.54
C GLU A 77 -2.87 -18.30 8.03
N ILE A 78 -3.84 -17.47 8.38
CA ILE A 78 -3.55 -16.18 9.00
C ILE A 78 -3.56 -16.37 10.51
N THR A 79 -2.38 -16.21 11.11
CA THR A 79 -2.23 -16.30 12.56
C THR A 79 -2.16 -14.89 13.11
N PRO A 80 -3.13 -14.47 13.95
CA PRO A 80 -3.07 -13.14 14.55
C PRO A 80 -1.94 -13.06 15.58
N ASP A 81 -1.21 -11.94 15.55
CA ASP A 81 -0.07 -11.68 16.44
C ASP A 81 -0.48 -10.80 17.61
N TYR A 82 -1.52 -11.19 18.31
CA TYR A 82 -1.99 -10.42 19.47
C TYR A 82 -2.54 -11.27 20.57
#